data_242f60e8f176db4758ebf0dbffe3018f
#
_entry.id   242f60e8f176db4758ebf0dbffe3018f
#
_cell.length_a   1.000
_cell.length_b   1.000
_cell.length_c   1.000
_cell.angle_alpha   90.00
_cell.angle_beta   90.00
_cell.angle_gamma   90.00
#
_symmetry.space_group_name_H-M   'P 1'
#
loop_
_entity.id
_entity.type
_entity.pdbx_description
1 polymer ?
#
loop_
_entity_poly.entity_id
_entity_poly.type
_entity_poly.pdbx_seq_one_letter_code
_entity_poly.pdbx_strand_id
1 'polypeptide(L)'
;KYMSFGNNLRTLIEERELTQKEVAKQLNIAPSTLGSYVQNVREPDFSTIKHIAQYFDVTIDYLLDFHSDKQTTVPENEILRIFRSLTAEQQYICIEQCKVFIKMNTMKTKN
;
A
#
# COMPACT_ATOMS: atom_id res chain seq x y z
N LYS A 1 16.75 -5.90 -6.06
CA LYS A 1 17.24 -4.71 -6.74
C LYS A 1 16.19 -3.62 -6.74
N TYR A 2 16.62 -2.42 -6.49
CA TYR A 2 15.74 -1.28 -6.34
C TYR A 2 15.22 -0.78 -7.69
N MET A 3 13.91 -0.55 -7.78
CA MET A 3 13.29 0.06 -8.96
C MET A 3 12.58 1.34 -8.54
N SER A 4 12.71 2.37 -9.35
CA SER A 4 12.09 3.66 -9.05
C SER A 4 10.60 3.62 -9.35
N PHE A 5 9.89 4.60 -8.79
CA PHE A 5 8.46 4.77 -9.05
C PHE A 5 8.18 4.89 -10.55
N GLY A 6 8.95 5.70 -11.25
CA GLY A 6 8.75 5.90 -12.69
C GLY A 6 8.92 4.61 -13.48
N ASN A 7 9.91 3.80 -13.09
CA ASN A 7 10.11 2.52 -13.76
C ASN A 7 8.95 1.57 -13.54
N ASN A 8 8.44 1.52 -12.32
CA ASN A 8 7.28 0.68 -12.01
C ASN A 8 6.04 1.14 -12.78
N LEU A 9 5.86 2.45 -12.86
CA LEU A 9 4.75 3.02 -13.60
C LEU A 9 4.85 2.69 -15.10
N ARG A 10 6.05 2.83 -15.66
CA ARG A 10 6.29 2.47 -17.06
C ARG A 10 5.99 1.00 -17.32
N THR A 11 6.44 0.14 -16.42
CA THR A 11 6.22 -1.30 -16.56
C THR A 11 4.71 -1.62 -16.57
N LEU A 12 3.94 -1.00 -15.69
CA LEU A 12 2.50 -1.22 -15.66
C LEU A 12 1.83 -0.77 -16.96
N ILE A 13 2.24 0.38 -17.49
CA ILE A 13 1.68 0.90 -18.74
C ILE A 13 1.98 -0.07 -19.87
N GLU A 14 3.23 -0.54 -19.96
CA GLU A 14 3.63 -1.44 -21.01
C GLU A 14 2.97 -2.81 -20.91
N GLU A 15 2.87 -3.36 -19.69
CA GLU A 15 2.24 -4.66 -19.49
C GLU A 15 0.76 -4.66 -19.87
N ARG A 16 0.11 -3.52 -19.72
CA ARG A 16 -1.30 -3.39 -20.07
C ARG A 16 -1.50 -2.95 -21.52
N GLU A 17 -0.40 -2.82 -22.27
CA GLU A 17 -0.41 -2.40 -23.67
C GLU A 17 -1.15 -1.08 -23.86
N LEU A 18 -0.94 -0.16 -22.93
CA LEU A 18 -1.53 1.18 -22.96
C LEU A 18 -0.46 2.19 -23.38
N THR A 19 -0.92 3.36 -23.81
CA THR A 19 -0.01 4.48 -24.06
C THR A 19 -0.06 5.44 -22.86
N GLN A 20 1.00 6.24 -22.71
CA GLN A 20 0.99 7.25 -21.66
C GLN A 20 -0.16 8.23 -21.85
N LYS A 21 -0.47 8.54 -23.09
CA LYS A 21 -1.59 9.45 -23.40
C LYS A 21 -2.92 8.89 -22.91
N GLU A 22 -3.15 7.59 -23.13
CA GLU A 22 -4.37 6.93 -22.68
C GLU A 22 -4.47 6.93 -21.16
N VAL A 23 -3.37 6.61 -20.50
CA VAL A 23 -3.35 6.55 -19.04
C VAL A 23 -3.54 7.95 -18.45
N ALA A 24 -2.88 8.96 -19.02
CA ALA A 24 -3.04 10.33 -18.55
C ALA A 24 -4.50 10.78 -18.64
N LYS A 25 -5.15 10.42 -19.73
CA LYS A 25 -6.57 10.76 -19.92
C LYS A 25 -7.43 10.09 -18.83
N GLN A 26 -7.19 8.81 -18.58
CA GLN A 26 -7.95 8.07 -17.57
C GLN A 26 -7.70 8.60 -16.15
N LEU A 27 -6.50 9.05 -15.89
CA LEU A 27 -6.15 9.61 -14.58
C LEU A 27 -6.51 11.09 -14.47
N ASN A 28 -6.98 11.69 -15.56
CA ASN A 28 -7.36 13.10 -15.61
C ASN A 28 -6.20 14.03 -15.27
N ILE A 29 -5.04 13.74 -15.84
CA ILE A 29 -3.83 14.57 -15.71
C ILE A 29 -3.27 14.84 -17.10
N ALA A 30 -2.43 15.88 -17.19
CA ALA A 30 -1.79 16.21 -18.46
C ALA A 30 -0.80 15.11 -18.87
N PRO A 31 -0.71 14.78 -20.17
CA PRO A 31 0.28 13.80 -20.61
C PRO A 31 1.70 14.18 -20.23
N SER A 32 2.04 15.46 -20.23
CA SER A 32 3.36 15.93 -19.82
C SER A 32 3.63 15.67 -18.33
N THR A 33 2.58 15.78 -17.51
CA THR A 33 2.69 15.49 -16.08
C THR A 33 2.98 14.00 -15.89
N LEU A 34 2.23 13.15 -16.55
CA LEU A 34 2.46 11.71 -16.45
C LEU A 34 3.86 11.35 -16.96
N GLY A 35 4.29 11.95 -18.06
CA GLY A 35 5.64 11.75 -18.59
C GLY A 35 6.71 12.11 -17.59
N SER A 36 6.50 13.20 -16.83
CA SER A 36 7.44 13.61 -15.79
C SER A 36 7.54 12.57 -14.68
N TYR A 37 6.42 11.94 -14.33
CA TYR A 37 6.42 10.86 -13.33
C TYR A 37 7.17 9.64 -13.86
N VAL A 38 6.91 9.24 -15.09
CA VAL A 38 7.56 8.08 -15.72
C VAL A 38 9.07 8.28 -15.80
N GLN A 39 9.52 9.51 -16.05
CA GLN A 39 10.93 9.84 -16.17
C GLN A 39 11.59 10.17 -14.83
N ASN A 40 10.83 10.11 -13.72
CA ASN A 40 11.33 10.40 -12.38
C ASN A 40 11.81 11.85 -12.24
N VAL A 41 11.25 12.76 -13.05
CA VAL A 41 11.56 14.18 -12.96
C VAL A 41 10.72 14.86 -11.87
N ARG A 42 9.49 14.35 -11.68
CA ARG A 42 8.58 14.84 -10.66
C ARG A 42 7.98 13.68 -9.89
N GLU A 43 7.61 13.95 -8.66
CA GLU A 43 6.90 12.96 -7.84
C GLU A 43 5.43 13.40 -7.70
N PRO A 44 4.49 12.46 -7.84
CA PRO A 44 3.09 12.78 -7.63
C PRO A 44 2.81 13.03 -6.15
N ASP A 45 1.74 13.78 -5.87
CA ASP A 45 1.28 13.94 -4.51
C ASP A 45 0.57 12.66 -4.04
N PHE A 46 0.24 12.61 -2.76
CA PHE A 46 -0.37 11.41 -2.17
C PHE A 46 -1.69 11.04 -2.85
N SER A 47 -2.49 12.03 -3.17
CA SER A 47 -3.78 11.79 -3.82
C SER A 47 -3.60 11.14 -5.19
N THR A 48 -2.64 11.63 -5.95
CA THR A 48 -2.34 11.11 -7.28
C THR A 48 -1.79 9.69 -7.20
N ILE A 49 -0.90 9.42 -6.22
CA ILE A 49 -0.35 8.07 -6.03
C ILE A 49 -1.49 7.07 -5.75
N LYS A 50 -2.42 7.44 -4.89
CA LYS A 50 -3.56 6.57 -4.58
C LYS A 50 -4.39 6.31 -5.83
N HIS A 51 -4.61 7.33 -6.64
CA HIS A 51 -5.40 7.21 -7.86
C HIS A 51 -4.72 6.27 -8.86
N ILE A 52 -3.40 6.41 -9.01
CA ILE A 52 -2.63 5.54 -9.89
C ILE A 52 -2.71 4.09 -9.42
N ALA A 53 -2.55 3.86 -8.13
CA ALA A 53 -2.62 2.52 -7.56
C ALA A 53 -3.99 1.90 -7.81
N GLN A 54 -5.06 2.65 -7.62
CA GLN A 54 -6.42 2.18 -7.85
C GLN A 54 -6.65 1.85 -9.33
N TYR A 55 -6.18 2.73 -10.21
CA TYR A 55 -6.38 2.52 -11.63
C TYR A 55 -5.73 1.23 -12.13
N PHE A 56 -4.50 0.96 -11.67
CA PHE A 56 -3.77 -0.24 -12.07
C PHE A 56 -4.06 -1.45 -11.19
N ASP A 57 -4.85 -1.26 -10.12
CA ASP A 57 -5.18 -2.31 -9.18
C ASP A 57 -3.92 -2.94 -8.58
N VAL A 58 -3.01 -2.09 -8.14
CA VAL A 58 -1.78 -2.49 -7.46
C VAL A 58 -1.71 -1.75 -6.13
N THR A 59 -0.80 -2.20 -5.26
CA THR A 59 -0.58 -1.52 -3.98
C THR A 59 0.35 -0.33 -4.16
N ILE A 60 0.25 0.62 -3.23
CA ILE A 60 1.17 1.76 -3.20
C ILE A 60 2.58 1.25 -2.93
N ASP A 61 2.71 0.22 -2.08
CA ASP A 61 4.01 -0.39 -1.80
C ASP A 61 4.69 -0.87 -3.07
N TYR A 62 3.92 -1.48 -3.98
CA TYR A 62 4.44 -1.92 -5.26
C TYR A 62 4.95 -0.73 -6.08
N LEU A 63 4.15 0.34 -6.16
CA LEU A 63 4.53 1.52 -6.94
C LEU A 63 5.82 2.16 -6.44
N LEU A 64 5.99 2.20 -5.12
CA LEU A 64 7.14 2.85 -4.50
C LEU A 64 8.31 1.90 -4.30
N ASP A 65 8.15 0.64 -4.69
CA ASP A 65 9.14 -0.41 -4.48
C ASP A 65 9.57 -0.47 -3.01
N PHE A 66 8.59 -0.39 -2.13
CA PHE A 66 8.83 -0.43 -0.69
C PHE A 66 8.50 -1.81 -0.15
N HIS A 67 9.47 -2.41 0.51
CA HIS A 67 9.30 -3.71 1.14
C HIS A 67 9.74 -3.61 2.58
N SER A 68 8.87 -4.03 3.48
CA SER A 68 9.24 -4.10 4.88
C SER A 68 10.18 -5.29 5.08
N ASP A 69 11.29 -5.04 5.76
CA ASP A 69 12.22 -6.12 6.11
C ASP A 69 11.67 -6.97 7.25
N LYS A 70 10.57 -6.51 7.84
CA LYS A 70 10.00 -7.16 9.00
C LYS A 70 9.17 -8.36 8.57
N GLN A 71 9.61 -9.54 8.95
CA GLN A 71 8.88 -10.78 8.70
C GLN A 71 7.95 -11.07 9.86
N THR A 72 6.84 -11.75 9.58
CA THR A 72 5.93 -12.16 10.64
C THR A 72 6.58 -13.27 11.48
N THR A 73 6.33 -13.22 12.79
CA THR A 73 6.79 -14.24 13.70
C THR A 73 5.78 -15.38 13.79
N VAL A 74 6.18 -16.48 14.44
CA VAL A 74 5.26 -17.61 14.63
C VAL A 74 4.02 -17.19 15.43
N PRO A 75 4.15 -16.43 16.54
CA PRO A 75 2.96 -15.96 17.26
C PRO A 75 2.06 -15.09 16.41
N GLU A 76 2.62 -14.24 15.55
CA GLU A 76 1.82 -13.39 14.68
C GLU A 76 1.03 -14.23 13.68
N ASN A 77 1.66 -15.25 13.12
CA ASN A 77 0.99 -16.15 12.18
C ASN A 77 -0.13 -16.93 12.89
N GLU A 78 0.10 -17.33 14.11
CA GLU A 78 -0.88 -18.07 14.90
C GLU A 78 -2.12 -17.23 15.17
N ILE A 79 -1.93 -15.97 15.62
CA ILE A 79 -3.08 -15.10 15.91
C ILE A 79 -3.87 -14.78 14.63
N LEU A 80 -3.19 -14.61 13.49
CA LEU A 80 -3.87 -14.39 12.23
C LEU A 80 -4.74 -15.59 11.83
N ARG A 81 -4.21 -16.80 11.98
CA ARG A 81 -4.93 -18.02 11.66
C ARG A 81 -6.20 -18.13 12.51
N ILE A 82 -6.04 -17.90 13.81
CA ILE A 82 -7.16 -17.97 14.74
C ILE A 82 -8.19 -16.88 14.42
N PHE A 83 -7.71 -15.66 14.23
CA PHE A 83 -8.59 -14.51 13.98
C PHE A 83 -9.45 -14.73 12.74
N ARG A 84 -8.85 -15.27 11.67
CA ARG A 84 -9.57 -15.50 10.42
C ARG A 84 -10.65 -16.56 10.54
N SER A 85 -10.58 -17.43 11.55
CA SER A 85 -11.58 -18.46 11.77
C SER A 85 -12.73 -18.00 12.67
N LEU A 86 -12.66 -16.79 13.20
CA LEU A 86 -13.69 -16.24 14.08
C LEU A 86 -14.82 -15.62 13.27
N THR A 87 -16.01 -15.54 13.88
CA THR A 87 -17.10 -14.75 13.29
C THR A 87 -16.77 -13.27 13.36
N ALA A 88 -17.51 -12.46 12.59
CA ALA A 88 -17.30 -11.00 12.60
C ALA A 88 -17.47 -10.42 14.00
N GLU A 89 -18.48 -10.89 14.74
CA GLU A 89 -18.71 -10.43 16.10
C GLU A 89 -17.55 -10.80 17.02
N GLN A 90 -17.08 -12.04 16.89
CA GLN A 90 -15.94 -12.51 17.69
C GLN A 90 -14.66 -11.75 17.33
N GLN A 91 -14.46 -11.43 16.08
CA GLN A 91 -13.30 -10.64 15.64
C GLN A 91 -13.33 -9.26 16.30
N TYR A 92 -14.50 -8.64 16.34
CA TYR A 92 -14.66 -7.34 17.00
C TYR A 92 -14.28 -7.44 18.48
N ILE A 93 -14.81 -8.45 19.17
CA ILE A 93 -14.51 -8.64 20.59
C ILE A 93 -13.02 -8.89 20.81
N CYS A 94 -12.42 -9.71 19.94
CA CYS A 94 -10.99 -10.01 20.03
C CYS A 94 -10.15 -8.74 19.92
N ILE A 95 -10.49 -7.86 18.98
CA ILE A 95 -9.77 -6.60 18.81
C ILE A 95 -9.92 -5.72 20.05
N GLU A 96 -11.13 -5.62 20.59
CA GLU A 96 -11.37 -4.79 21.77
C GLU A 96 -10.61 -5.31 22.99
N GLN A 97 -10.53 -6.63 23.15
CA GLN A 97 -9.76 -7.23 24.23
C GLN A 97 -8.27 -6.92 24.09
N CYS A 98 -7.76 -7.02 22.88
CA CYS A 98 -6.33 -6.73 22.63
C CYS A 98 -5.99 -5.27 22.91
N LYS A 99 -6.92 -4.35 22.63
CA LYS A 99 -6.71 -2.94 22.94
C LYS A 99 -6.54 -2.69 24.43
N VAL A 100 -7.21 -3.50 25.26
CA VAL A 100 -7.06 -3.39 26.72
C VAL A 100 -5.62 -3.68 27.13
N PHE A 101 -4.99 -4.69 26.53
CA PHE A 101 -3.60 -5.02 26.84
C PHE A 101 -2.66 -3.86 26.52
N ILE A 102 -2.88 -3.22 25.36
CA ILE A 102 -2.06 -2.07 24.97
C ILE A 102 -2.20 -0.94 25.99
N LYS A 103 -3.43 -0.67 26.41
CA LYS A 103 -3.71 0.37 27.40
C LYS A 103 -3.02 0.08 28.72
N MET A 104 -3.05 -1.19 29.17
CA MET A 104 -2.37 -1.61 30.39
C MET A 104 -0.87 -1.39 30.31
N ASN A 105 -0.28 -1.71 29.17
CA ASN A 105 1.17 -1.53 28.96
C ASN A 105 1.54 -0.04 29.01
N THR A 106 0.72 0.81 28.43
CA THR A 106 0.94 2.26 28.45
C THR A 106 0.89 2.79 29.88
N MET A 107 -0.05 2.33 30.67
CA MET A 107 -0.16 2.74 32.08
C MET A 107 1.04 2.29 32.89
N LYS A 108 1.55 1.10 32.59
CA LYS A 108 2.73 0.56 33.27
C LYS A 108 3.98 1.38 32.99
N THR A 109 4.15 1.83 31.76
CA THR A 109 5.36 2.55 31.37
C THR A 109 5.36 4.01 31.84
N LYS A 110 4.22 4.52 32.27
CA LYS A 110 4.10 5.88 32.80
C LYS A 110 4.62 6.02 34.23
N ASN A 111 4.88 4.92 34.90
CA ASN A 111 5.46 4.92 36.24
C ASN A 111 7.00 4.88 36.20
#